data_a6642f2d1527b8770a22dd59e5d1c4d0
#
_entry.id   a6642f2d1527b8770a22dd59e5d1c4d0
#
_cell.length_a   1.000
_cell.length_b   1.000
_cell.length_c   1.000
_cell.angle_alpha   90.00
_cell.angle_beta   90.00
_cell.angle_gamma   90.00
#
_symmetry.space_group_name_H-M   'P 1'
#
loop_
_entity.id
_entity.type
_entity.pdbx_description
1 polymer ?
#
loop_
_entity_poly.entity_id
_entity_poly.type
_entity_poly.pdbx_seq_one_letter_code
_entity_poly.pdbx_strand_id
1 'polypeptide(L)'
;MKFSLSTNIKNIQFEDFQYIVTSNARRVLGSLLADYHTGIHCFTLVGTYGTGKSSFLAALERDMLLKTKVLYEEKGQFNSYKKFQCINIVGAYNSLANLLSEELESNEINPKELFLHLEQKLKKHKEKKEFLLLVIDEFGKILEHAANHNPEKELYFLQQLAEFINHQKHDNILLITTLHQNFGAYSKKLSEQQRNEWEKV
;
A
#
# COMPACT_ATOMS: atom_id res chain seq x y z
N MET A 1 -11.19 28.49 4.39
CA MET A 1 -10.82 27.07 4.21
C MET A 1 -10.01 26.92 2.92
N LYS A 2 -8.75 26.53 3.00
CA LYS A 2 -7.98 26.18 1.81
C LYS A 2 -8.21 24.70 1.55
N PHE A 3 -8.94 24.35 0.51
CA PHE A 3 -9.02 22.97 0.04
C PHE A 3 -7.77 22.68 -0.79
N SER A 4 -6.97 21.72 -0.40
CA SER A 4 -5.91 21.20 -1.26
C SER A 4 -6.56 20.36 -2.36
N LEU A 5 -6.32 20.70 -3.62
CA LEU A 5 -6.85 20.01 -4.80
C LEU A 5 -6.23 18.63 -5.01
N SER A 6 -5.08 18.33 -4.42
CA SER A 6 -4.47 17.01 -4.40
C SER A 6 -3.75 16.79 -3.07
N THR A 7 -3.97 15.60 -2.49
CA THR A 7 -3.29 15.17 -1.27
C THR A 7 -2.08 14.34 -1.70
N ASN A 8 -0.87 14.88 -1.50
CA ASN A 8 0.36 14.11 -1.68
C ASN A 8 0.72 13.47 -0.33
N ILE A 9 0.59 12.16 -0.26
CA ILE A 9 0.74 11.39 0.97
C ILE A 9 2.17 11.47 1.57
N LYS A 10 3.21 11.72 0.76
CA LYS A 10 4.57 11.94 1.27
C LYS A 10 4.79 13.25 2.01
N ASN A 11 3.95 14.27 1.74
CA ASN A 11 4.17 15.64 2.21
C ASN A 11 3.02 16.17 3.07
N ILE A 12 2.20 15.30 3.65
CA ILE A 12 1.08 15.72 4.48
C ILE A 12 1.58 16.21 5.83
N GLN A 13 1.18 17.44 6.17
CA GLN A 13 1.27 17.96 7.53
C GLN A 13 -0.01 17.60 8.27
N PHE A 14 0.06 16.64 9.16
CA PHE A 14 -1.12 16.10 9.85
C PHE A 14 -1.81 17.10 10.77
N GLU A 15 -1.11 18.13 11.22
CA GLU A 15 -1.67 19.18 12.07
C GLU A 15 -2.79 19.98 11.36
N ASP A 16 -2.62 20.23 10.07
CA ASP A 16 -3.58 20.98 9.26
C ASP A 16 -4.54 20.09 8.46
N PHE A 17 -4.35 18.76 8.52
CA PHE A 17 -5.12 17.82 7.73
C PHE A 17 -6.49 17.57 8.37
N GLN A 18 -7.55 17.97 7.67
CA GLN A 18 -8.93 17.70 8.07
C GLN A 18 -9.54 16.64 7.14
N TYR A 19 -10.11 15.61 7.71
CA TYR A 19 -10.78 14.54 6.98
C TYR A 19 -12.24 14.39 7.42
N ILE A 20 -13.16 14.45 6.47
CA ILE A 20 -14.58 14.21 6.70
C ILE A 20 -14.86 12.74 6.42
N VAL A 21 -15.17 11.98 7.47
CA VAL A 21 -15.44 10.55 7.36
C VAL A 21 -16.81 10.32 6.73
N THR A 22 -16.81 9.74 5.54
CA THR A 22 -18.03 9.34 4.84
C THR A 22 -18.47 7.93 5.23
N SER A 23 -19.73 7.58 5.02
CA SER A 23 -20.24 6.21 5.21
C SER A 23 -19.46 5.20 4.36
N ASN A 24 -19.07 5.59 3.13
CA ASN A 24 -18.27 4.74 2.26
C ASN A 24 -16.86 4.51 2.82
N ALA A 25 -16.21 5.55 3.36
CA ALA A 25 -14.90 5.40 3.99
C ALA A 25 -14.94 4.43 5.18
N ARG A 26 -15.97 4.52 6.03
CA ARG A 26 -16.19 3.57 7.14
C ARG A 26 -16.40 2.14 6.64
N ARG A 27 -17.20 1.97 5.59
CA ARG A 27 -17.45 0.65 4.98
C ARG A 27 -16.17 0.05 4.41
N VAL A 28 -15.38 0.83 3.67
CA VAL A 28 -14.11 0.39 3.09
C VAL A 28 -13.14 -0.03 4.19
N LEU A 29 -12.99 0.78 5.24
CA LEU A 29 -12.13 0.41 6.37
C LEU A 29 -12.63 -0.84 7.07
N GLY A 30 -13.94 -0.97 7.30
CA GLY A 30 -14.54 -2.14 7.93
C GLY A 30 -14.28 -3.43 7.15
N SER A 31 -14.43 -3.40 5.81
CA SER A 31 -14.10 -4.53 4.94
C SER A 31 -12.60 -4.87 5.00
N LEU A 32 -11.72 -3.86 4.89
CA LEU A 32 -10.28 -4.06 4.98
C LEU A 32 -9.87 -4.73 6.30
N LEU A 33 -10.42 -4.27 7.42
CA LEU A 33 -10.12 -4.84 8.73
C LEU A 33 -10.66 -6.27 8.87
N ALA A 34 -11.86 -6.54 8.35
CA ALA A 34 -12.44 -7.88 8.36
C ALA A 34 -11.58 -8.87 7.57
N ASP A 35 -11.16 -8.49 6.37
CA ASP A 35 -10.32 -9.33 5.51
C ASP A 35 -8.90 -9.50 6.06
N TYR A 36 -8.34 -8.46 6.71
CA TYR A 36 -7.06 -8.56 7.40
C TYR A 36 -7.06 -9.68 8.46
N HIS A 37 -8.19 -9.88 9.16
CA HIS A 37 -8.36 -10.98 10.12
C HIS A 37 -8.28 -12.37 9.49
N THR A 38 -8.60 -12.48 8.22
CA THR A 38 -8.53 -13.76 7.50
C THR A 38 -7.14 -14.06 6.93
N GLY A 39 -6.17 -13.15 7.16
CA GLY A 39 -4.79 -13.29 6.66
C GLY A 39 -4.55 -12.61 5.32
N ILE A 40 -5.45 -11.75 4.86
CA ILE A 40 -5.25 -10.91 3.68
C ILE A 40 -4.63 -9.58 4.12
N HIS A 41 -3.38 -9.36 3.74
CA HIS A 41 -2.62 -8.17 4.15
C HIS A 41 -2.31 -7.23 2.98
N CYS A 42 -2.76 -7.54 1.76
CA CYS A 42 -2.58 -6.72 0.56
C CYS A 42 -3.94 -6.27 0.03
N PHE A 43 -4.11 -4.95 -0.14
CA PHE A 43 -5.36 -4.35 -0.60
C PHE A 43 -5.11 -3.32 -1.69
N THR A 44 -6.05 -3.22 -2.63
CA THR A 44 -6.05 -2.20 -3.66
C THR A 44 -7.34 -1.38 -3.62
N LEU A 45 -7.20 -0.07 -3.42
CA LEU A 45 -8.31 0.88 -3.49
C LEU A 45 -8.49 1.35 -4.93
N VAL A 46 -9.55 0.92 -5.58
CA VAL A 46 -9.86 1.32 -6.97
C VAL A 46 -10.93 2.41 -6.98
N GLY A 47 -10.69 3.47 -7.73
CA GLY A 47 -11.66 4.56 -7.91
C GLY A 47 -11.09 5.69 -8.75
N THR A 48 -11.93 6.43 -9.45
CA THR A 48 -11.53 7.53 -10.32
C THR A 48 -10.79 8.65 -9.56
N TYR A 49 -10.20 9.59 -10.29
CA TYR A 49 -9.58 10.78 -9.70
C TYR A 49 -10.59 11.56 -8.85
N GLY A 50 -10.13 12.16 -7.76
CA GLY A 50 -10.98 12.99 -6.89
C GLY A 50 -11.91 12.22 -5.94
N THR A 51 -11.90 10.88 -5.92
CA THR A 51 -12.74 10.07 -5.02
C THR A 51 -12.24 10.01 -3.58
N GLY A 52 -11.11 10.68 -3.27
CA GLY A 52 -10.59 10.79 -1.92
C GLY A 52 -9.73 9.61 -1.45
N LYS A 53 -9.20 8.77 -2.35
CA LYS A 53 -8.32 7.62 -1.99
C LYS A 53 -7.10 8.04 -1.18
N SER A 54 -6.32 9.00 -1.68
CA SER A 54 -5.13 9.51 -0.99
C SER A 54 -5.49 10.19 0.34
N SER A 55 -6.63 10.89 0.40
CA SER A 55 -7.12 11.48 1.65
C SER A 55 -7.58 10.43 2.66
N PHE A 56 -8.17 9.32 2.20
CA PHE A 56 -8.50 8.17 3.05
C PHE A 56 -7.25 7.54 3.64
N LEU A 57 -6.21 7.31 2.81
CA LEU A 57 -4.93 6.77 3.26
C LEU A 57 -4.27 7.68 4.29
N ALA A 58 -4.24 8.98 4.01
CA ALA A 58 -3.71 9.98 4.94
C ALA A 58 -4.45 10.02 6.29
N ALA A 59 -5.79 9.86 6.26
CA ALA A 59 -6.58 9.80 7.48
C ALA A 59 -6.30 8.52 8.28
N LEU A 60 -6.18 7.38 7.61
CA LEU A 60 -5.80 6.11 8.23
C LEU A 60 -4.41 6.19 8.85
N GLU A 61 -3.43 6.69 8.09
CA GLU A 61 -2.05 6.87 8.54
C GLU A 61 -1.98 7.80 9.76
N ARG A 62 -2.65 8.95 9.72
CA ARG A 62 -2.73 9.86 10.86
C ARG A 62 -3.31 9.19 12.09
N ASP A 63 -4.42 8.45 11.95
CA ASP A 63 -5.05 7.78 13.08
C ASP A 63 -4.14 6.71 13.68
N MET A 64 -3.40 5.97 12.84
CA MET A 64 -2.43 4.97 13.29
C MET A 64 -1.23 5.61 13.98
N LEU A 65 -0.65 6.68 13.43
CA LEU A 65 0.53 7.34 13.97
C LEU A 65 0.23 8.19 15.21
N LEU A 66 -0.85 8.99 15.17
CA LEU A 66 -1.19 9.99 16.19
C LEU A 66 -2.34 9.56 17.11
N LYS A 67 -2.96 8.41 16.86
CA LYS A 67 -4.10 7.87 17.62
C LYS A 67 -5.29 8.84 17.69
N THR A 68 -5.57 9.56 16.59
CA THR A 68 -6.61 10.60 16.54
C THR A 68 -8.03 10.06 16.48
N LYS A 69 -8.24 8.80 16.11
CA LYS A 69 -9.55 8.09 16.10
C LYS A 69 -10.64 8.75 15.24
N VAL A 70 -10.26 9.35 14.14
CA VAL A 70 -11.22 10.02 13.24
C VAL A 70 -11.88 9.01 12.30
N LEU A 71 -11.06 8.21 11.60
CA LEU A 71 -11.49 7.16 10.69
C LEU A 71 -11.41 5.77 11.36
N TYR A 72 -10.30 5.51 12.06
CA TYR A 72 -10.01 4.25 12.73
C TYR A 72 -10.22 4.40 14.25
N GLU A 73 -11.21 3.68 14.78
CA GLU A 73 -11.45 3.59 16.21
C GLU A 73 -10.65 2.41 16.80
N GLU A 74 -9.91 2.63 17.88
CA GLU A 74 -8.98 1.65 18.50
C GLU A 74 -9.62 0.33 18.99
N LYS A 75 -10.89 0.09 18.74
CA LYS A 75 -11.57 -1.16 19.12
C LYS A 75 -11.32 -2.27 18.10
N GLY A 76 -10.05 -2.53 17.77
CA GLY A 76 -9.76 -3.48 16.72
C GLY A 76 -8.38 -4.11 16.84
N GLN A 77 -7.99 -4.80 15.79
CA GLN A 77 -6.88 -5.70 15.62
C GLN A 77 -5.50 -5.13 15.86
N PHE A 78 -5.31 -3.84 15.58
CA PHE A 78 -4.00 -3.21 15.70
C PHE A 78 -3.68 -2.77 17.14
N ASN A 79 -4.58 -3.02 18.11
CA ASN A 79 -4.39 -2.65 19.53
C ASN A 79 -3.22 -3.38 20.22
N SER A 80 -2.78 -4.50 19.67
CA SER A 80 -1.61 -5.22 20.18
C SER A 80 -0.29 -4.51 19.88
N TYR A 81 -0.29 -3.57 18.94
CA TYR A 81 0.91 -2.85 18.52
C TYR A 81 1.05 -1.53 19.28
N LYS A 82 2.26 -1.27 19.75
CA LYS A 82 2.59 -0.05 20.53
C LYS A 82 2.87 1.15 19.64
N LYS A 83 3.43 0.90 18.45
CA LYS A 83 3.82 1.91 17.48
C LYS A 83 3.45 1.48 16.08
N PHE A 84 3.22 2.47 15.25
CA PHE A 84 3.03 2.31 13.82
C PHE A 84 4.14 3.01 13.07
N GLN A 85 4.57 2.44 11.97
CA GLN A 85 5.46 3.06 11.00
C GLN A 85 4.77 3.03 9.64
N CYS A 86 4.93 4.11 8.89
CA CYS A 86 4.39 4.21 7.54
C CYS A 86 5.54 4.38 6.56
N ILE A 87 5.49 3.63 5.47
CA ILE A 87 6.33 3.81 4.29
C ILE A 87 5.42 4.20 3.15
N ASN A 88 5.61 5.40 2.60
CA ASN A 88 4.77 5.98 1.56
C ASN A 88 5.53 6.04 0.24
N ILE A 89 5.13 5.22 -0.71
CA ILE A 89 5.59 5.27 -2.10
C ILE A 89 4.54 6.02 -2.92
N VAL A 90 4.95 7.08 -3.62
CA VAL A 90 4.13 7.70 -4.66
C VAL A 90 4.57 7.12 -5.99
N GLY A 91 3.65 6.47 -6.69
CA GLY A 91 3.93 5.81 -7.95
C GLY A 91 4.54 6.77 -8.98
N ALA A 92 5.64 6.36 -9.54
CA ALA A 92 6.35 7.01 -10.63
C ALA A 92 6.48 6.04 -11.80
N TYR A 93 6.87 6.52 -12.98
CA TYR A 93 7.16 5.67 -14.12
C TYR A 93 8.52 4.96 -13.93
N ASN A 94 8.54 4.02 -13.00
CA ASN A 94 9.72 3.27 -12.56
C ASN A 94 9.29 1.88 -12.09
N SER A 95 10.26 0.95 -11.93
CA SER A 95 9.95 -0.38 -11.40
C SER A 95 9.59 -0.32 -9.91
N LEU A 96 8.70 -1.22 -9.49
CA LEU A 96 8.33 -1.32 -8.07
C LEU A 96 9.53 -1.70 -7.19
N ALA A 97 10.42 -2.56 -7.70
CA ALA A 97 11.63 -2.97 -6.98
C ALA A 97 12.55 -1.77 -6.67
N ASN A 98 12.74 -0.88 -7.65
CA ASN A 98 13.54 0.32 -7.47
C ASN A 98 12.93 1.25 -6.41
N LEU A 99 11.62 1.56 -6.54
CA LEU A 99 10.93 2.45 -5.62
C LEU A 99 10.91 1.89 -4.18
N LEU A 100 10.72 0.58 -4.05
CA LEU A 100 10.74 -0.07 -2.75
C LEU A 100 12.15 -0.08 -2.13
N SER A 101 13.19 -0.30 -2.95
CA SER A 101 14.59 -0.23 -2.52
C SER A 101 14.95 1.16 -1.98
N GLU A 102 14.56 2.22 -2.70
CA GLU A 102 14.76 3.61 -2.28
C GLU A 102 14.12 3.90 -0.92
N GLU A 103 12.85 3.52 -0.73
CA GLU A 103 12.12 3.78 0.52
C GLU A 103 12.57 2.89 1.70
N LEU A 104 13.13 1.74 1.42
CA LEU A 104 13.73 0.87 2.44
C LEU A 104 15.18 1.27 2.77
N GLU A 105 15.72 2.29 2.09
CA GLU A 105 17.14 2.68 2.19
C GLU A 105 18.08 1.49 1.91
N SER A 106 17.65 0.61 0.99
CA SER A 106 18.40 -0.56 0.59
C SER A 106 19.21 -0.22 -0.67
N ASN A 107 20.47 -0.62 -0.71
CA ASN A 107 21.29 -0.53 -1.94
C ASN A 107 20.99 -1.69 -2.90
N GLU A 108 20.13 -2.61 -2.52
CA GLU A 108 19.83 -3.84 -3.23
C GLU A 108 18.56 -3.71 -4.07
N ILE A 109 18.69 -4.01 -5.36
CA ILE A 109 17.56 -4.07 -6.30
C ILE A 109 17.18 -5.53 -6.59
N ASN A 110 18.01 -6.49 -6.15
CA ASN A 110 17.73 -7.91 -6.31
C ASN A 110 16.53 -8.28 -5.42
N PRO A 111 15.45 -8.87 -5.98
CA PRO A 111 14.25 -9.22 -5.22
C PRO A 111 14.52 -10.04 -3.95
N LYS A 112 15.41 -11.04 -4.03
CA LYS A 112 15.71 -11.90 -2.87
C LYS A 112 16.31 -11.11 -1.70
N GLU A 113 17.23 -10.21 -1.99
CA GLU A 113 17.90 -9.40 -0.96
C GLU A 113 16.98 -8.32 -0.42
N LEU A 114 16.15 -7.74 -1.29
CA LEU A 114 15.14 -6.78 -0.89
C LEU A 114 14.09 -7.40 0.05
N PHE A 115 13.63 -8.61 -0.25
CA PHE A 115 12.72 -9.35 0.65
C PHE A 115 13.40 -9.77 1.95
N LEU A 116 14.68 -10.16 1.91
CA LEU A 116 15.44 -10.45 3.13
C LEU A 116 15.56 -9.21 4.02
N HIS A 117 15.84 -8.05 3.42
CA HIS A 117 15.90 -6.77 4.14
C HIS A 117 14.54 -6.42 4.77
N LEU A 118 13.46 -6.56 4.01
CA LEU A 118 12.10 -6.34 4.51
C LEU A 118 11.74 -7.33 5.65
N GLU A 119 12.11 -8.61 5.51
CA GLU A 119 11.89 -9.62 6.55
C GLU A 119 12.64 -9.27 7.85
N GLN A 120 13.90 -8.85 7.75
CA GLN A 120 14.67 -8.42 8.92
C GLN A 120 14.05 -7.19 9.59
N LYS A 121 13.54 -6.25 8.79
CA LYS A 121 12.83 -5.07 9.29
C LYS A 121 11.55 -5.48 10.03
N LEU A 122 10.72 -6.33 9.43
CA LEU A 122 9.48 -6.83 10.05
C LEU A 122 9.74 -7.62 11.35
N LYS A 123 10.79 -8.45 11.38
CA LYS A 123 11.18 -9.16 12.59
C LYS A 123 11.54 -8.20 13.72
N LYS A 124 12.38 -7.18 13.45
CA LYS A 124 12.72 -6.14 14.42
C LYS A 124 11.48 -5.37 14.90
N HIS A 125 10.55 -5.07 14.01
CA HIS A 125 9.28 -4.42 14.35
C HIS A 125 8.43 -5.31 15.25
N LYS A 126 8.32 -6.59 14.95
CA LYS A 126 7.55 -7.56 15.74
C LYS A 126 8.06 -7.67 17.17
N GLU A 127 9.39 -7.74 17.37
CA GLU A 127 10.03 -7.75 18.67
C GLU A 127 9.69 -6.51 19.52
N LYS A 128 9.52 -5.35 18.87
CA LYS A 128 9.17 -4.08 19.50
C LYS A 128 7.66 -3.83 19.60
N LYS A 129 6.83 -4.75 19.12
CA LYS A 129 5.39 -4.57 18.95
C LYS A 129 5.06 -3.36 18.05
N GLU A 130 5.77 -3.23 16.95
CA GLU A 130 5.58 -2.21 15.94
C GLU A 130 4.91 -2.81 14.70
N PHE A 131 4.06 -2.02 14.07
CA PHE A 131 3.31 -2.38 12.87
C PHE A 131 3.78 -1.52 11.69
N LEU A 132 3.91 -2.12 10.51
CA LEU A 132 4.29 -1.44 9.29
C LEU A 132 3.09 -1.27 8.37
N LEU A 133 2.73 -0.02 8.06
CA LEU A 133 1.82 0.32 6.97
C LEU A 133 2.66 0.71 5.75
N LEU A 134 2.57 -0.10 4.70
CA LEU A 134 3.19 0.18 3.41
C LEU A 134 2.10 0.69 2.45
N VAL A 135 2.26 1.89 1.95
CA VAL A 135 1.30 2.52 1.04
C VAL A 135 1.97 2.80 -0.30
N ILE A 136 1.30 2.43 -1.39
CA ILE A 136 1.70 2.78 -2.75
C ILE A 136 0.56 3.57 -3.39
N ASP A 137 0.63 4.88 -3.30
CA ASP A 137 -0.32 5.76 -3.97
C ASP A 137 0.03 5.92 -5.45
N GLU A 138 -0.96 6.14 -6.31
CA GLU A 138 -0.78 6.21 -7.78
C GLU A 138 -0.09 4.97 -8.39
N PHE A 139 -0.38 3.78 -7.88
CA PHE A 139 0.23 2.51 -8.30
C PHE A 139 0.09 2.26 -9.82
N GLY A 140 -0.91 2.84 -10.47
CA GLY A 140 -1.11 2.74 -11.92
C GLY A 140 0.10 3.17 -12.76
N LYS A 141 0.90 4.15 -12.30
CA LYS A 141 2.12 4.57 -13.00
C LYS A 141 3.20 3.48 -13.01
N ILE A 142 3.29 2.72 -11.92
CA ILE A 142 4.19 1.56 -11.82
C ILE A 142 3.71 0.45 -12.76
N LEU A 143 2.39 0.20 -12.83
CA LEU A 143 1.81 -0.79 -13.75
C LEU A 143 2.00 -0.39 -15.22
N GLU A 144 1.90 0.91 -15.54
CA GLU A 144 2.19 1.42 -16.88
C GLU A 144 3.68 1.22 -17.26
N HIS A 145 4.59 1.44 -16.33
CA HIS A 145 6.01 1.13 -16.51
C HIS A 145 6.21 -0.37 -16.74
N ALA A 146 5.65 -1.21 -15.87
CA ALA A 146 5.72 -2.66 -15.96
C ALA A 146 5.22 -3.19 -17.32
N ALA A 147 4.08 -2.71 -17.80
CA ALA A 147 3.51 -3.10 -19.07
C ALA A 147 4.38 -2.74 -20.29
N ASN A 148 5.27 -1.74 -20.17
CA ASN A 148 6.15 -1.30 -21.26
C ASN A 148 7.62 -1.75 -21.10
N HIS A 149 8.03 -2.23 -19.91
CA HIS A 149 9.41 -2.61 -19.59
C HIS A 149 9.45 -3.96 -18.89
N ASN A 150 9.64 -5.05 -19.64
CA ASN A 150 9.73 -6.40 -19.11
C ASN A 150 8.55 -6.80 -18.19
N PRO A 151 7.32 -6.87 -18.75
CA PRO A 151 6.10 -7.08 -17.97
C PRO A 151 6.11 -8.37 -17.14
N GLU A 152 6.77 -9.42 -17.62
CA GLU A 152 6.84 -10.71 -16.90
C GLU A 152 7.68 -10.60 -15.62
N LYS A 153 8.83 -9.90 -15.67
CA LYS A 153 9.69 -9.70 -14.50
C LYS A 153 9.01 -8.81 -13.46
N GLU A 154 8.40 -7.72 -13.91
CA GLU A 154 7.73 -6.76 -13.02
C GLU A 154 6.50 -7.40 -12.36
N LEU A 155 5.71 -8.15 -13.12
CA LEU A 155 4.55 -8.89 -12.61
C LEU A 155 4.98 -9.95 -11.59
N TYR A 156 6.03 -10.71 -11.91
CA TYR A 156 6.56 -11.73 -11.01
C TYR A 156 7.04 -11.11 -9.68
N PHE A 157 7.69 -9.95 -9.74
CA PHE A 157 8.08 -9.24 -8.52
C PHE A 157 6.87 -8.83 -7.67
N LEU A 158 5.82 -8.33 -8.31
CA LEU A 158 4.58 -7.94 -7.64
C LEU A 158 3.90 -9.14 -6.95
N GLN A 159 3.81 -10.28 -7.67
CA GLN A 159 3.30 -11.54 -7.10
C GLN A 159 4.11 -11.97 -5.89
N GLN A 160 5.43 -12.00 -6.00
CA GLN A 160 6.31 -12.35 -4.90
C GLN A 160 6.15 -11.41 -3.70
N LEU A 161 5.98 -10.12 -3.93
CA LEU A 161 5.74 -9.16 -2.84
C LEU A 161 4.40 -9.43 -2.15
N ALA A 162 3.34 -9.69 -2.91
CA ALA A 162 2.03 -10.02 -2.34
C ALA A 162 2.06 -11.35 -1.55
N GLU A 163 2.70 -12.38 -2.08
CA GLU A 163 2.89 -13.66 -1.39
C GLU A 163 3.72 -13.49 -0.11
N PHE A 164 4.79 -12.70 -0.17
CA PHE A 164 5.62 -12.39 0.98
C PHE A 164 4.82 -11.70 2.08
N ILE A 165 4.04 -10.68 1.74
CA ILE A 165 3.25 -9.89 2.70
C ILE A 165 2.10 -10.74 3.29
N ASN A 166 1.41 -11.54 2.47
CA ASN A 166 0.32 -12.41 2.92
C ASN A 166 0.80 -13.69 3.63
N HIS A 167 2.11 -13.89 3.76
CA HIS A 167 2.62 -15.05 4.47
C HIS A 167 2.24 -15.00 5.95
N GLN A 168 1.73 -16.10 6.51
CA GLN A 168 1.19 -16.19 7.89
C GLN A 168 2.14 -15.69 9.01
N LYS A 169 3.47 -15.70 8.77
CA LYS A 169 4.45 -15.18 9.72
C LYS A 169 4.49 -13.63 9.79
N HIS A 170 3.94 -12.95 8.79
CA HIS A 170 3.97 -11.51 8.64
C HIS A 170 2.63 -10.89 9.06
N ASP A 171 2.31 -10.96 10.35
CA ASP A 171 1.09 -10.41 10.96
C ASP A 171 1.19 -8.93 11.33
N ASN A 172 2.34 -8.30 11.10
CA ASN A 172 2.63 -6.91 11.47
C ASN A 172 2.90 -5.98 10.28
N ILE A 173 2.34 -6.32 9.13
CA ILE A 173 2.40 -5.50 7.92
C ILE A 173 1.04 -5.43 7.22
N LEU A 174 0.76 -4.29 6.61
CA LEU A 174 -0.39 -4.06 5.75
C LEU A 174 0.08 -3.28 4.52
N LEU A 175 -0.18 -3.81 3.33
CA LEU A 175 0.03 -3.11 2.06
C LEU A 175 -1.29 -2.57 1.53
N ILE A 176 -1.34 -1.27 1.23
CA ILE A 176 -2.46 -0.66 0.52
C ILE A 176 -1.94 0.07 -0.71
N THR A 177 -2.48 -0.28 -1.86
CA THR A 177 -2.20 0.41 -3.12
C THR A 177 -3.42 1.19 -3.60
N THR A 178 -3.23 2.19 -4.46
CA THR A 178 -4.35 2.91 -5.10
C THR A 178 -4.27 2.84 -6.62
N LEU A 179 -5.43 2.66 -7.25
CA LEU A 179 -5.60 2.67 -8.69
C LEU A 179 -6.74 3.61 -9.11
N HIS A 180 -6.62 4.22 -10.30
CA HIS A 180 -7.67 5.05 -10.88
C HIS A 180 -8.67 4.25 -11.71
N GLN A 181 -8.28 3.06 -12.13
CA GLN A 181 -9.08 2.13 -12.93
C GLN A 181 -8.72 0.69 -12.55
N ASN A 182 -9.49 -0.27 -13.03
CA ASN A 182 -9.22 -1.68 -12.76
C ASN A 182 -7.85 -2.10 -13.25
N PHE A 183 -7.23 -3.06 -12.55
CA PHE A 183 -5.90 -3.58 -12.83
C PHE A 183 -5.72 -4.00 -14.29
N GLY A 184 -6.69 -4.72 -14.87
CA GLY A 184 -6.70 -5.14 -16.29
C GLY A 184 -6.68 -3.98 -17.29
N ALA A 185 -7.04 -2.75 -16.91
CA ALA A 185 -6.95 -1.61 -17.80
C ALA A 185 -5.51 -1.24 -18.17
N TYR A 186 -4.54 -1.58 -17.31
CA TYR A 186 -3.11 -1.33 -17.53
C TYR A 186 -2.46 -2.39 -18.44
N SER A 187 -3.10 -3.53 -18.64
CA SER A 187 -2.61 -4.65 -19.45
C SER A 187 -3.00 -4.59 -20.93
N LYS A 188 -3.70 -3.55 -21.38
CA LYS A 188 -4.28 -3.46 -22.74
C LYS A 188 -3.26 -3.60 -23.88
N LYS A 189 -2.02 -3.23 -23.66
CA LYS A 189 -0.93 -3.31 -24.65
C LYS A 189 -0.19 -4.65 -24.62
N LEU A 190 -0.49 -5.51 -23.68
CA LEU A 190 0.16 -6.82 -23.50
C LEU A 190 -0.42 -7.85 -24.46
N SER A 191 0.35 -8.88 -24.78
CA SER A 191 -0.15 -10.06 -25.50
C SER A 191 -1.24 -10.78 -24.69
N GLU A 192 -2.03 -11.62 -25.33
CA GLU A 192 -3.08 -12.38 -24.64
C GLU A 192 -2.52 -13.24 -23.51
N GLN A 193 -1.40 -13.90 -23.73
CA GLN A 193 -0.73 -14.71 -22.73
C GLN A 193 -0.28 -13.86 -21.53
N GLN A 194 0.33 -12.71 -21.76
CA GLN A 194 0.75 -11.79 -20.71
C GLN A 194 -0.45 -11.20 -19.95
N ARG A 195 -1.57 -10.92 -20.62
CA ARG A 195 -2.80 -10.46 -19.94
C ARG A 195 -3.37 -11.52 -19.01
N ASN A 196 -3.37 -12.77 -19.42
CA ASN A 196 -3.84 -13.88 -18.59
C ASN A 196 -2.98 -14.04 -17.33
N GLU A 197 -1.67 -13.82 -17.42
CA GLU A 197 -0.80 -13.81 -16.22
C GLU A 197 -1.04 -12.55 -15.36
N TRP A 198 -1.30 -11.41 -15.99
CA TRP A 198 -1.61 -10.16 -15.30
C TRP A 198 -2.91 -10.22 -14.48
N GLU A 199 -3.91 -10.95 -14.95
CA GLU A 199 -5.20 -11.13 -14.27
C GLU A 199 -5.14 -12.06 -13.04
N LYS A 200 -4.02 -12.77 -12.85
CA LYS A 200 -3.81 -13.65 -11.67
C LYS A 200 -3.29 -12.91 -10.44
N VAL A 201 -2.88 -11.65 -10.60
CA VAL A 201 -2.35 -10.79 -9.53
C VAL A 201 -3.44 -9.94 -8.93
#